data_243e6ff8abf48f4404f3627393a635b5
#
_entry.id   243e6ff8abf48f4404f3627393a635b5
#
_cell.length_a   1.000
_cell.length_b   1.000
_cell.length_c   1.000
_cell.angle_alpha   90.00
_cell.angle_beta   90.00
_cell.angle_gamma   90.00
#
_symmetry.space_group_name_H-M   'P 1'
#
loop_
_entity.id
_entity.type
_entity.pdbx_description
1 polymer ?
#
loop_
_entity_poly.entity_id
_entity_poly.type
_entity_poly.pdbx_seq_one_letter_code
_entity_poly.pdbx_strand_id
1 'polypeptide(L)' 'MAIQGHINHLSNQHKKIEDIIESEMANPDWDELRVAALKKQKLRIKDELERLRAVVN' A
#
# COMPACT_ATOMS: atom_id res chain seq x y z
N MET A 1 -16.50 -9.77 10.93
CA MET A 1 -15.26 -10.03 10.20
C MET A 1 -14.07 -9.94 11.14
N ALA A 2 -13.17 -10.89 11.09
CA ALA A 2 -12.03 -10.90 11.98
C ALA A 2 -11.04 -9.79 11.59
N ILE A 3 -10.45 -9.13 12.60
CA ILE A 3 -9.45 -8.09 12.38
C ILE A 3 -8.25 -8.63 11.60
N GLN A 4 -7.92 -9.91 11.79
CA GLN A 4 -6.83 -10.55 11.06
C GLN A 4 -7.11 -10.59 9.55
N GLY A 5 -8.36 -10.83 9.15
CA GLY A 5 -8.74 -10.78 7.75
C GLY A 5 -8.57 -9.40 7.15
N HIS A 6 -8.90 -8.36 7.93
CA HIS A 6 -8.73 -6.98 7.50
C HIS A 6 -7.23 -6.62 7.34
N ILE A 7 -6.41 -7.07 8.28
CA ILE A 7 -4.95 -6.87 8.20
C ILE A 7 -4.39 -7.55 6.95
N ASN A 8 -4.81 -8.78 6.67
CA ASN A 8 -4.37 -9.50 5.49
C ASN A 8 -4.77 -8.79 4.19
N HIS A 9 -6.00 -8.26 4.17
CA HIS A 9 -6.49 -7.51 3.01
C HIS A 9 -5.63 -6.26 2.76
N LEU A 10 -5.36 -5.49 3.81
CA LEU A 10 -4.54 -4.29 3.70
C LEU A 10 -3.10 -4.62 3.31
N SER A 11 -2.56 -5.71 3.87
CA SER A 11 -1.21 -6.16 3.55
C SER A 11 -1.10 -6.51 2.06
N ASN A 12 -2.11 -7.20 1.53
CA ASN A 12 -2.15 -7.54 0.11
C ASN A 12 -2.26 -6.29 -0.77
N GLN A 13 -3.07 -5.32 -0.35
CA GLN A 13 -3.20 -4.05 -1.07
C GLN A 13 -1.88 -3.28 -1.06
N HIS A 14 -1.19 -3.27 0.07
CA HIS A 14 0.10 -2.61 0.21
C HIS A 14 1.10 -3.18 -0.80
N LYS A 15 1.19 -4.50 -0.85
CA LYS A 15 2.08 -5.18 -1.78
C LYS A 15 1.70 -4.90 -3.24
N LYS A 16 0.42 -4.92 -3.52
CA LYS A 16 -0.09 -4.67 -4.87
C LYS A 16 0.28 -3.27 -5.35
N ILE A 17 0.15 -2.28 -4.47
CA ILE A 17 0.50 -0.90 -4.81
C ILE A 17 2.02 -0.78 -5.02
N GLU A 18 2.82 -1.45 -4.21
CA GLU A 18 4.26 -1.47 -4.41
C GLU A 18 4.64 -2.03 -5.78
N ASP A 19 3.98 -3.11 -6.19
CA ASP A 19 4.20 -3.70 -7.51
C ASP A 19 3.80 -2.74 -8.64
N ILE A 20 2.71 -2.02 -8.46
CA ILE A 20 2.25 -1.03 -9.44
C ILE A 20 3.25 0.12 -9.55
N ILE A 21 3.75 0.62 -8.43
CA ILE A 21 4.75 1.68 -8.41
C ILE A 21 6.00 1.23 -9.16
N GLU A 22 6.49 0.04 -8.85
CA GLU A 22 7.67 -0.51 -9.49
C GLU A 22 7.48 -0.64 -10.99
N SER A 23 6.31 -1.15 -11.41
CA SER A 23 5.97 -1.30 -12.82
C SER A 23 5.90 0.05 -13.53
N GLU A 24 5.30 1.05 -12.89
CA GLU A 24 5.22 2.41 -13.44
C GLU A 24 6.60 3.03 -13.62
N MET A 25 7.44 2.89 -12.61
CA MET A 25 8.78 3.50 -12.64
C MET A 25 9.73 2.78 -13.59
N ALA A 26 9.42 1.55 -13.96
CA ALA A 26 10.20 0.81 -14.97
C ALA A 26 9.98 1.37 -16.37
N ASN A 27 8.91 2.11 -16.58
CA ASN A 27 8.61 2.76 -17.85
C ASN A 27 9.43 4.04 -17.97
N PRO A 28 10.21 4.26 -19.05
CA PRO A 28 11.02 5.47 -19.20
C PRO A 28 10.21 6.77 -19.19
N ASP A 29 8.92 6.69 -19.54
CA ASP A 29 8.03 7.86 -19.57
C ASP A 29 7.09 7.91 -18.36
N TRP A 30 7.51 7.40 -17.22
CA TRP A 30 6.64 7.37 -16.05
C TRP A 30 6.26 8.78 -15.57
N ASP A 31 5.03 8.87 -15.06
CA ASP A 31 4.45 10.13 -14.62
C ASP A 31 4.71 10.32 -13.12
N GLU A 32 5.40 11.41 -12.79
CA GLU A 32 5.73 11.73 -11.38
C GLU A 32 4.48 11.93 -10.53
N LEU A 33 3.45 12.57 -11.10
CA LEU A 33 2.21 12.82 -10.35
C LEU A 33 1.49 11.52 -10.02
N ARG A 34 1.48 10.59 -10.98
CA ARG A 34 0.85 9.29 -10.77
C ARG A 34 1.59 8.48 -9.72
N VAL A 35 2.91 8.45 -9.79
CA VAL A 35 3.72 7.73 -8.82
C VAL A 35 3.59 8.35 -7.43
N ALA A 36 3.56 9.67 -7.35
CA ALA A 36 3.36 10.36 -6.08
C ALA A 36 2.01 10.00 -5.44
N ALA A 37 0.95 9.93 -6.25
CA ALA A 37 -0.37 9.53 -5.77
C ALA A 37 -0.36 8.09 -5.25
N LEU A 38 0.30 7.20 -5.96
CA LEU A 38 0.43 5.79 -5.56
C LEU A 38 1.22 5.65 -4.25
N LYS A 39 2.30 6.40 -4.12
CA LYS A 39 3.10 6.42 -2.88
C LYS A 39 2.29 6.93 -1.70
N LYS A 40 1.43 7.91 -1.93
CA LYS A 40 0.55 8.44 -0.90
C LYS A 40 -0.44 7.37 -0.43
N GLN A 41 -1.03 6.64 -1.36
CA GLN A 41 -1.92 5.54 -1.03
C GLN A 41 -1.20 4.45 -0.24
N LYS A 42 0.02 4.12 -0.64
CA LYS A 42 0.83 3.12 0.05
C LYS A 42 1.06 3.53 1.51
N LEU A 43 1.39 4.80 1.75
CA LEU A 43 1.61 5.32 3.10
C LEU A 43 0.35 5.22 3.96
N ARG A 44 -0.81 5.54 3.39
CA ARG A 44 -2.08 5.42 4.11
C ARG A 44 -2.35 3.99 4.55
N ILE A 45 -2.15 3.06 3.64
CA ILE A 45 -2.35 1.64 3.93
C ILE A 45 -1.37 1.17 5.00
N LYS A 46 -0.12 1.59 4.91
CA LYS A 46 0.90 1.25 5.89
C LYS A 46 0.54 1.79 7.28
N ASP A 47 0.08 3.02 7.37
CA ASP A 47 -0.33 3.63 8.63
C ASP A 47 -1.47 2.85 9.26
N GLU A 48 -2.45 2.47 8.46
CA GLU A 48 -3.59 1.70 8.94
C GLU A 48 -3.18 0.31 9.40
N LEU A 49 -2.26 -0.32 8.67
CA LEU A 49 -1.70 -1.60 9.07
C LEU A 49 -1.02 -1.52 10.42
N GLU A 50 -0.23 -0.49 10.63
CA GLU A 50 0.48 -0.29 11.90
C GLU A 50 -0.49 -0.10 13.06
N ARG A 51 -1.56 0.67 12.84
CA ARG A 51 -2.60 0.86 13.86
C ARG A 51 -3.29 -0.45 14.21
N LEU A 52 -3.64 -1.23 13.22
CA LEU A 52 -4.32 -2.51 13.45
C LEU A 52 -3.41 -3.50 14.16
N ARG A 53 -2.14 -3.53 13.79
CA ARG A 53 -1.17 -4.41 14.46
C ARG A 53 -0.97 -4.02 15.92
N ALA A 54 -0.98 -2.74 16.21
CA ALA A 54 -0.87 -2.25 17.58
C ALA A 54 -2.08 -2.66 18.42
N VAL A 55 -3.27 -2.67 17.81
CA VAL A 55 -4.48 -3.09 18.49
C VAL A 55 -4.49 -4.60 18.76
N VAL A 56 -3.97 -5.39 17.82
CA VAL A 56 -3.95 -6.85 17.93
C VAL A 56 -2.89 -7.33 18.92
N ASN A 57 -1.79 -6.61 19.01
CA ASN A 57 -0.72 -6.96 19.94
C ASN A 57 -1.12 -6.55 21.35
#